data_7ba8f0c5e8298e9633d3cf976c1d90e6
#
_entry.id   7ba8f0c5e8298e9633d3cf976c1d90e6
#
_cell.length_a   1.000
_cell.length_b   1.000
_cell.length_c   1.000
_cell.angle_alpha   90.00
_cell.angle_beta   90.00
_cell.angle_gamma   90.00
#
_symmetry.space_group_name_H-M   'P 1'
#
loop_
_entity.id
_entity.type
_entity.pdbx_description
1 polymer ?
#
loop_
_entity_poly.entity_id
_entity_poly.type
_entity_poly.pdbx_seq_one_letter_code
_entity_poly.pdbx_strand_id
1 'polypeptide(L)'
;MRNSFNMTTLEKMRGLMLTGMADQYQAVLSMPAHQQPESAVMLALLLEAELLYRNHRRTQTAIKNARFRYQASVEEIICSQDRNLTRETLSILADGSYIDRGENIIISGATGCGKSYLASALGYQACMQGRKVAYFSLPKLLQQLKSDKLDGSFRKDMERIEKMNLLILDDWGLAPLDTQSRLALLQIIEDRHNRYATIITSQLPISSWHSYINENTIADAILDRIIHKANRIELMGESLRKNNTKKQF
;
A
#
# COMPACT_ATOMS: atom_id res chain seq x y z
N MET A 1 -47.03 11.48 -13.64
CA MET A 1 -46.53 12.16 -12.44
C MET A 1 -45.45 11.33 -11.71
N ARG A 2 -45.67 10.05 -11.32
CA ARG A 2 -44.68 9.24 -10.55
C ARG A 2 -43.32 9.07 -11.27
N ASN A 3 -43.32 8.82 -12.58
CA ASN A 3 -42.09 8.71 -13.38
C ASN A 3 -41.30 10.01 -13.48
N SER A 4 -41.99 11.15 -13.61
CA SER A 4 -41.34 12.48 -13.65
C SER A 4 -40.64 12.81 -12.32
N PHE A 5 -41.32 12.51 -11.19
CA PHE A 5 -40.76 12.76 -9.85
C PHE A 5 -39.55 11.87 -9.58
N ASN A 6 -39.56 10.59 -9.99
CA ASN A 6 -38.47 9.66 -9.82
C ASN A 6 -37.24 10.09 -10.65
N MET A 7 -37.45 10.54 -11.89
CA MET A 7 -36.34 11.07 -12.73
C MET A 7 -35.71 12.31 -12.10
N THR A 8 -36.52 13.24 -11.61
CA THR A 8 -36.02 14.44 -10.91
C THR A 8 -35.23 14.08 -9.64
N THR A 9 -35.65 13.04 -8.91
CA THR A 9 -34.93 12.57 -7.72
C THR A 9 -33.58 11.97 -8.08
N LEU A 10 -33.50 11.14 -9.13
CA LEU A 10 -32.25 10.59 -9.64
C LEU A 10 -31.26 11.68 -10.08
N GLU A 11 -31.76 12.69 -10.81
CA GLU A 11 -30.96 13.83 -11.25
C GLU A 11 -30.39 14.62 -10.05
N LYS A 12 -31.21 14.86 -9.02
CA LYS A 12 -30.77 15.51 -7.79
C LYS A 12 -29.71 14.68 -7.05
N MET A 13 -29.90 13.37 -6.91
CA MET A 13 -28.90 12.49 -6.28
C MET A 13 -27.55 12.55 -7.03
N ARG A 14 -27.59 12.49 -8.36
CA ARG A 14 -26.37 12.60 -9.19
C ARG A 14 -25.73 13.99 -9.07
N GLY A 15 -26.53 15.05 -9.08
CA GLY A 15 -26.03 16.42 -8.88
C GLY A 15 -25.38 16.64 -7.51
N LEU A 16 -25.85 15.95 -6.48
CA LEU A 16 -25.26 15.92 -5.13
C LEU A 16 -24.12 14.91 -4.99
N MET A 17 -23.69 14.27 -6.08
CA MET A 17 -22.64 13.21 -6.09
C MET A 17 -22.97 11.99 -5.20
N LEU A 18 -24.25 11.68 -5.03
CA LEU A 18 -24.75 10.49 -4.31
C LEU A 18 -24.92 9.33 -5.31
N THR A 19 -23.82 8.91 -5.93
CA THR A 19 -23.85 7.97 -7.06
C THR A 19 -24.33 6.59 -6.63
N GLY A 20 -23.85 6.07 -5.49
CA GLY A 20 -24.28 4.76 -4.97
C GLY A 20 -25.79 4.74 -4.64
N MET A 21 -26.29 5.81 -4.05
CA MET A 21 -27.74 5.98 -3.80
C MET A 21 -28.52 6.04 -5.10
N ALA A 22 -28.06 6.79 -6.09
CA ALA A 22 -28.75 6.92 -7.38
C ALA A 22 -28.83 5.59 -8.12
N ASP A 23 -27.75 4.82 -8.15
CA ASP A 23 -27.70 3.51 -8.82
C ASP A 23 -28.62 2.51 -8.11
N GLN A 24 -28.59 2.47 -6.78
CA GLN A 24 -29.47 1.60 -5.99
C GLN A 24 -30.94 2.02 -6.14
N TYR A 25 -31.26 3.30 -6.12
CA TYR A 25 -32.62 3.82 -6.33
C TYR A 25 -33.14 3.44 -7.72
N GLN A 26 -32.31 3.59 -8.75
CA GLN A 26 -32.67 3.17 -10.10
C GLN A 26 -32.94 1.67 -10.19
N ALA A 27 -32.13 0.85 -9.51
CA ALA A 27 -32.33 -0.62 -9.45
C ALA A 27 -33.68 -0.97 -8.81
N VAL A 28 -34.03 -0.32 -7.69
CA VAL A 28 -35.33 -0.55 -7.03
C VAL A 28 -36.51 -0.08 -7.87
N LEU A 29 -36.40 1.05 -8.57
CA LEU A 29 -37.45 1.53 -9.47
C LEU A 29 -37.74 0.58 -10.64
N SER A 30 -36.75 -0.22 -11.05
CA SER A 30 -36.91 -1.23 -12.09
C SER A 30 -37.62 -2.53 -11.61
N MET A 31 -37.80 -2.68 -10.29
CA MET A 31 -38.51 -3.82 -9.71
C MET A 31 -40.05 -3.63 -9.82
N PRO A 32 -40.82 -4.75 -9.92
CA PRO A 32 -42.26 -4.69 -9.81
C PRO A 32 -42.71 -4.04 -8.51
N ALA A 33 -43.80 -3.25 -8.54
CA ALA A 33 -44.23 -2.44 -7.40
C ALA A 33 -44.45 -3.27 -6.09
N HIS A 34 -44.89 -4.54 -6.20
CA HIS A 34 -45.10 -5.44 -5.06
C HIS A 34 -43.79 -5.96 -4.45
N GLN A 35 -42.66 -5.81 -5.14
CA GLN A 35 -41.31 -6.22 -4.68
C GLN A 35 -40.48 -5.04 -4.20
N GLN A 36 -40.97 -3.81 -4.35
CA GLN A 36 -40.25 -2.65 -3.87
C GLN A 36 -40.27 -2.62 -2.35
N PRO A 37 -39.12 -2.35 -1.70
CA PRO A 37 -39.05 -2.29 -0.24
C PRO A 37 -39.88 -1.14 0.32
N GLU A 38 -40.30 -1.27 1.58
CA GLU A 38 -40.92 -0.18 2.34
C GLU A 38 -39.97 1.02 2.47
N SER A 39 -40.53 2.21 2.71
CA SER A 39 -39.79 3.46 2.70
C SER A 39 -38.60 3.48 3.67
N ALA A 40 -38.74 2.89 4.86
CA ALA A 40 -37.65 2.84 5.84
C ALA A 40 -36.51 1.91 5.39
N VAL A 41 -36.87 0.74 4.84
CA VAL A 41 -35.90 -0.21 4.29
C VAL A 41 -35.23 0.37 3.05
N MET A 42 -35.99 1.05 2.19
CA MET A 42 -35.45 1.75 1.02
C MET A 42 -34.37 2.76 1.44
N LEU A 43 -34.63 3.60 2.42
CA LEU A 43 -33.67 4.59 2.89
C LEU A 43 -32.38 3.92 3.41
N ALA A 44 -32.51 2.84 4.18
CA ALA A 44 -31.35 2.09 4.69
C ALA A 44 -30.51 1.52 3.54
N LEU A 45 -31.14 0.89 2.54
CA LEU A 45 -30.46 0.35 1.36
C LEU A 45 -29.72 1.42 0.55
N LEU A 46 -30.33 2.60 0.39
CA LEU A 46 -29.70 3.72 -0.32
C LEU A 46 -28.47 4.24 0.42
N LEU A 47 -28.54 4.40 1.74
CA LEU A 47 -27.42 4.84 2.56
C LEU A 47 -26.27 3.83 2.52
N GLU A 48 -26.56 2.54 2.64
CA GLU A 48 -25.57 1.49 2.57
C GLU A 48 -24.87 1.44 1.20
N ALA A 49 -25.64 1.54 0.12
CA ALA A 49 -25.11 1.58 -1.24
C ALA A 49 -24.15 2.78 -1.44
N GLU A 50 -24.49 3.95 -0.90
CA GLU A 50 -23.60 5.12 -0.98
C GLU A 50 -22.31 4.94 -0.17
N LEU A 51 -22.40 4.36 1.04
CA LEU A 51 -21.23 4.05 1.87
C LEU A 51 -20.30 3.08 1.16
N LEU A 52 -20.84 2.00 0.60
CA LEU A 52 -20.08 1.00 -0.15
C LEU A 52 -19.42 1.63 -1.39
N TYR A 53 -20.17 2.44 -2.16
CA TYR A 53 -19.64 3.14 -3.33
C TYR A 53 -18.47 4.06 -2.96
N ARG A 54 -18.62 4.88 -1.91
CA ARG A 54 -17.57 5.80 -1.45
C ARG A 54 -16.33 5.04 -0.95
N ASN A 55 -16.53 3.98 -0.18
CA ASN A 55 -15.43 3.15 0.31
C ASN A 55 -14.69 2.49 -0.85
N HIS A 56 -15.42 1.90 -1.80
CA HIS A 56 -14.81 1.32 -3.00
C HIS A 56 -13.98 2.36 -3.78
N ARG A 57 -14.55 3.54 -4.03
CA ARG A 57 -13.87 4.62 -4.75
C ARG A 57 -12.61 5.12 -4.03
N ARG A 58 -12.67 5.25 -2.68
CA ARG A 58 -11.50 5.62 -1.86
C ARG A 58 -10.40 4.56 -1.98
N THR A 59 -10.74 3.29 -1.88
CA THR A 59 -9.80 2.18 -2.01
C THR A 59 -9.15 2.15 -3.39
N GLN A 60 -9.93 2.25 -4.46
CA GLN A 60 -9.39 2.29 -5.82
C GLN A 60 -8.43 3.48 -6.02
N THR A 61 -8.77 4.64 -5.47
CA THR A 61 -7.91 5.82 -5.52
C THR A 61 -6.62 5.60 -4.72
N ALA A 62 -6.70 4.98 -3.54
CA ALA A 62 -5.53 4.66 -2.72
C ALA A 62 -4.59 3.69 -3.44
N ILE A 63 -5.12 2.61 -4.03
CA ILE A 63 -4.35 1.64 -4.81
C ILE A 63 -3.66 2.31 -6.00
N LYS A 64 -4.39 3.13 -6.77
CA LYS A 64 -3.82 3.87 -7.90
C LYS A 64 -2.69 4.82 -7.48
N ASN A 65 -2.87 5.53 -6.38
CA ASN A 65 -1.91 6.49 -5.86
C ASN A 65 -0.69 5.84 -5.23
N ALA A 66 -0.81 4.62 -4.71
CA ALA A 66 0.30 3.86 -4.13
C ALA A 66 1.35 3.48 -5.18
N ARG A 67 0.98 3.34 -6.46
CA ARG A 67 1.87 3.04 -7.60
C ARG A 67 2.67 1.75 -7.39
N PHE A 68 2.00 0.69 -6.94
CA PHE A 68 2.63 -0.61 -6.75
C PHE A 68 3.33 -1.11 -8.01
N ARG A 69 4.47 -1.79 -7.82
CA ARG A 69 5.22 -2.43 -8.91
C ARG A 69 4.48 -3.62 -9.51
N TYR A 70 3.72 -4.34 -8.68
CA TYR A 70 2.95 -5.51 -9.05
C TYR A 70 1.50 -5.36 -8.61
N GLN A 71 0.58 -5.82 -9.46
CA GLN A 71 -0.77 -6.14 -9.03
C GLN A 71 -0.68 -7.50 -8.31
N ALA A 72 -0.72 -7.45 -7.00
CA ALA A 72 -0.50 -8.63 -6.15
C ALA A 72 -1.55 -8.66 -5.05
N SER A 73 -2.06 -9.85 -4.76
CA SER A 73 -2.94 -10.09 -3.62
C SER A 73 -2.30 -11.05 -2.62
N VAL A 74 -2.74 -10.98 -1.37
CA VAL A 74 -2.23 -11.85 -0.29
C VAL A 74 -2.59 -13.32 -0.56
N GLU A 75 -3.74 -13.56 -1.19
CA GLU A 75 -4.24 -14.89 -1.53
C GLU A 75 -3.35 -15.62 -2.53
N GLU A 76 -2.67 -14.87 -3.41
CA GLU A 76 -1.78 -15.42 -4.45
C GLU A 76 -0.37 -15.70 -3.94
N ILE A 77 -0.04 -15.32 -2.70
CA ILE A 77 1.28 -15.56 -2.13
C ILE A 77 1.50 -17.05 -1.89
N ILE A 78 2.56 -17.57 -2.49
CA ILE A 78 2.99 -18.96 -2.28
C ILE A 78 3.71 -19.05 -0.94
N CYS A 79 3.07 -19.71 0.03
CA CYS A 79 3.63 -20.00 1.34
C CYS A 79 4.15 -21.44 1.38
N SER A 80 5.38 -21.63 1.88
CA SER A 80 5.95 -22.94 2.21
C SER A 80 7.10 -22.77 3.21
N GLN A 81 7.47 -23.85 3.88
CA GLN A 81 8.64 -23.86 4.78
C GLN A 81 9.94 -23.59 4.01
N ASP A 82 10.09 -24.17 2.81
CA ASP A 82 11.27 -23.95 1.95
C ASP A 82 11.47 -22.49 1.54
N ARG A 83 10.39 -21.71 1.59
CA ARG A 83 10.42 -20.26 1.33
C ARG A 83 10.62 -19.43 2.58
N ASN A 84 10.64 -20.05 3.74
CA ASN A 84 10.66 -19.39 5.04
C ASN A 84 9.48 -18.38 5.21
N LEU A 85 8.33 -18.70 4.62
CA LEU A 85 7.10 -17.94 4.73
C LEU A 85 5.91 -18.88 4.92
N THR A 86 5.38 -18.94 6.14
CA THR A 86 4.20 -19.74 6.47
C THR A 86 2.90 -18.96 6.24
N ARG A 87 1.77 -19.66 6.10
CA ARG A 87 0.45 -19.02 6.00
C ARG A 87 0.10 -18.26 7.28
N GLU A 88 0.52 -18.75 8.43
CA GLU A 88 0.30 -18.11 9.72
C GLU A 88 1.04 -16.75 9.77
N THR A 89 2.34 -16.72 9.43
CA THR A 89 3.12 -15.49 9.34
C THR A 89 2.48 -14.50 8.36
N LEU A 90 2.07 -14.99 7.18
CA LEU A 90 1.41 -14.13 6.19
C LEU A 90 0.08 -13.58 6.70
N SER A 91 -0.73 -14.37 7.40
CA SER A 91 -2.00 -13.94 7.98
C SER A 91 -1.80 -12.83 9.03
N ILE A 92 -0.82 -12.98 9.92
CA ILE A 92 -0.47 -11.96 10.93
C ILE A 92 -0.05 -10.64 10.24
N LEU A 93 0.72 -10.71 9.17
CA LEU A 93 1.12 -9.51 8.43
C LEU A 93 -0.05 -8.89 7.65
N ALA A 94 -0.93 -9.71 7.07
CA ALA A 94 -2.09 -9.27 6.32
C ALA A 94 -3.16 -8.61 7.20
N ASP A 95 -3.21 -8.94 8.50
CA ASP A 95 -4.05 -8.27 9.50
C ASP A 95 -3.76 -6.76 9.57
N GLY A 96 -2.53 -6.34 9.34
CA GLY A 96 -2.14 -4.93 9.28
C GLY A 96 -1.93 -4.26 10.63
N SER A 97 -2.02 -4.99 11.75
CA SER A 97 -1.83 -4.47 13.11
C SER A 97 -0.44 -3.82 13.33
N TYR A 98 0.60 -4.27 12.60
CA TYR A 98 1.92 -3.64 12.60
C TYR A 98 1.89 -2.18 12.13
N ILE A 99 0.95 -1.82 11.24
CA ILE A 99 0.79 -0.44 10.74
C ILE A 99 0.31 0.47 11.87
N ASP A 100 -0.64 -0.01 12.69
CA ASP A 100 -1.17 0.75 13.82
C ASP A 100 -0.15 0.92 14.94
N ARG A 101 0.75 -0.06 15.11
CA ARG A 101 1.85 0.01 16.08
C ARG A 101 3.08 0.75 15.55
N GLY A 102 3.09 1.19 14.28
CA GLY A 102 4.25 1.84 13.66
C GLY A 102 5.48 0.93 13.56
N GLU A 103 5.27 -0.40 13.46
CA GLU A 103 6.34 -1.39 13.36
C GLU A 103 6.78 -1.59 11.92
N ASN A 104 8.07 -1.76 11.71
CA ASN A 104 8.63 -1.98 10.38
C ASN A 104 8.61 -3.45 9.97
N ILE A 105 8.64 -3.70 8.67
CA ILE A 105 8.86 -5.04 8.09
C ILE A 105 10.10 -4.98 7.21
N ILE A 106 11.02 -5.92 7.41
CA ILE A 106 12.19 -6.09 6.55
C ILE A 106 12.04 -7.42 5.81
N ILE A 107 12.01 -7.36 4.48
CA ILE A 107 11.92 -8.54 3.61
C ILE A 107 13.23 -8.66 2.85
N SER A 108 14.07 -9.61 3.24
CA SER A 108 15.36 -9.92 2.60
C SER A 108 15.29 -11.21 1.78
N GLY A 109 16.29 -11.45 0.93
CA GLY A 109 16.44 -12.68 0.15
C GLY A 109 16.96 -12.46 -1.26
N ALA A 110 17.22 -13.55 -1.98
CA ALA A 110 17.79 -13.52 -3.32
C ALA A 110 16.92 -12.84 -4.37
N THR A 111 17.50 -12.48 -5.51
CA THR A 111 16.75 -11.92 -6.66
C THR A 111 15.72 -12.93 -7.16
N GLY A 112 14.49 -12.44 -7.37
CA GLY A 112 13.40 -13.27 -7.90
C GLY A 112 12.62 -14.10 -6.88
N CYS A 113 13.01 -14.13 -5.59
CA CYS A 113 12.30 -14.89 -4.55
C CYS A 113 10.94 -14.28 -4.14
N GLY A 114 10.51 -13.16 -4.73
CA GLY A 114 9.17 -12.59 -4.53
C GLY A 114 9.05 -11.47 -3.49
N LYS A 115 10.17 -10.87 -3.03
CA LYS A 115 10.17 -9.77 -2.04
C LYS A 115 9.24 -8.61 -2.40
N SER A 116 9.46 -8.02 -3.57
CA SER A 116 8.66 -6.88 -4.07
C SER A 116 7.20 -7.27 -4.33
N TYR A 117 6.92 -8.54 -4.67
CA TYR A 117 5.58 -9.06 -4.83
C TYR A 117 4.87 -9.14 -3.47
N LEU A 118 5.52 -9.71 -2.46
CA LEU A 118 4.99 -9.77 -1.08
C LEU A 118 4.76 -8.35 -0.53
N ALA A 119 5.72 -7.44 -0.68
CA ALA A 119 5.56 -6.05 -0.26
C ALA A 119 4.38 -5.36 -0.95
N SER A 120 4.19 -5.60 -2.26
CA SER A 120 3.05 -5.06 -3.02
C SER A 120 1.72 -5.64 -2.54
N ALA A 121 1.65 -6.96 -2.25
CA ALA A 121 0.45 -7.62 -1.74
C ALA A 121 0.04 -7.09 -0.35
N LEU A 122 1.00 -6.92 0.56
CA LEU A 122 0.75 -6.33 1.88
C LEU A 122 0.31 -4.87 1.77
N GLY A 123 0.91 -4.10 0.86
CA GLY A 123 0.50 -2.73 0.56
C GLY A 123 -0.91 -2.64 -0.03
N TYR A 124 -1.26 -3.54 -0.95
CA TYR A 124 -2.60 -3.64 -1.52
C TYR A 124 -3.63 -3.96 -0.42
N GLN A 125 -3.33 -4.94 0.44
CA GLN A 125 -4.18 -5.29 1.58
C GLN A 125 -4.38 -4.11 2.53
N ALA A 126 -3.33 -3.32 2.82
CA ALA A 126 -3.44 -2.11 3.61
C ALA A 126 -4.35 -1.05 2.97
N CYS A 127 -4.31 -0.90 1.62
CA CYS A 127 -5.26 -0.04 0.90
C CYS A 127 -6.71 -0.52 1.03
N MET A 128 -6.94 -1.84 0.96
CA MET A 128 -8.27 -2.43 1.16
C MET A 128 -8.81 -2.15 2.57
N GLN A 129 -7.94 -2.04 3.56
CA GLN A 129 -8.25 -1.66 4.94
C GLN A 129 -8.36 -0.14 5.15
N GLY A 130 -8.32 0.66 4.06
CA GLY A 130 -8.47 2.11 4.13
C GLY A 130 -7.21 2.89 4.51
N ARG A 131 -6.04 2.24 4.57
CA ARG A 131 -4.76 2.88 4.89
C ARG A 131 -4.19 3.61 3.67
N LYS A 132 -3.49 4.73 3.91
CA LYS A 132 -2.73 5.44 2.88
C LYS A 132 -1.38 4.77 2.70
N VAL A 133 -1.09 4.30 1.50
CA VAL A 133 0.15 3.58 1.16
C VAL A 133 0.90 4.31 0.06
N ALA A 134 2.22 4.35 0.16
CA ALA A 134 3.09 4.76 -0.94
C ALA A 134 4.19 3.71 -1.17
N TYR A 135 4.40 3.37 -2.44
CA TYR A 135 5.45 2.44 -2.87
C TYR A 135 6.48 3.19 -3.71
N PHE A 136 7.74 3.01 -3.36
CA PHE A 136 8.86 3.55 -4.11
C PHE A 136 9.99 2.52 -4.26
N SER A 137 10.62 2.48 -5.44
CA SER A 137 11.98 1.99 -5.54
C SER A 137 12.90 3.01 -4.90
N LEU A 138 13.68 2.63 -3.89
CA LEU A 138 14.52 3.54 -3.11
C LEU A 138 15.46 4.37 -4.00
N PRO A 139 16.19 3.79 -4.98
CA PRO A 139 17.04 4.58 -5.86
C PRO A 139 16.29 5.68 -6.62
N LYS A 140 15.08 5.35 -7.14
CA LYS A 140 14.24 6.31 -7.87
C LYS A 140 13.72 7.42 -6.97
N LEU A 141 13.30 7.08 -5.74
CA LEU A 141 12.85 8.07 -4.76
C LEU A 141 13.96 9.07 -4.43
N LEU A 142 15.16 8.57 -4.13
CA LEU A 142 16.28 9.43 -3.78
C LEU A 142 16.71 10.33 -4.94
N GLN A 143 16.66 9.82 -6.18
CA GLN A 143 16.89 10.63 -7.38
C GLN A 143 15.83 11.72 -7.55
N GLN A 144 14.57 11.40 -7.35
CA GLN A 144 13.46 12.36 -7.39
C GLN A 144 13.66 13.45 -6.34
N LEU A 145 13.91 13.09 -5.08
CA LEU A 145 14.10 14.05 -3.99
C LEU A 145 15.29 15.01 -4.22
N LYS A 146 16.31 14.58 -4.97
CA LYS A 146 17.39 15.48 -5.40
C LYS A 146 16.90 16.51 -6.42
N SER A 147 16.12 16.09 -7.40
CA SER A 147 15.52 17.00 -8.38
C SER A 147 14.56 17.97 -7.70
N ASP A 148 13.76 17.49 -6.75
CA ASP A 148 12.79 18.28 -5.99
C ASP A 148 13.45 19.38 -5.13
N LYS A 149 14.72 19.19 -4.72
CA LYS A 149 15.50 20.26 -4.06
C LYS A 149 15.82 21.41 -4.99
N LEU A 150 15.99 21.14 -6.29
CA LEU A 150 16.33 22.16 -7.28
C LEU A 150 15.10 22.99 -7.68
N ASP A 151 13.92 22.40 -7.69
CA ASP A 151 12.67 23.07 -8.06
C ASP A 151 11.84 23.56 -6.85
N GLY A 152 12.32 23.29 -5.63
CA GLY A 152 11.68 23.75 -4.38
C GLY A 152 10.52 22.88 -3.88
N SER A 153 10.22 21.75 -4.53
CA SER A 153 9.11 20.85 -4.14
C SER A 153 9.49 19.84 -3.04
N PHE A 154 10.76 19.72 -2.69
CA PHE A 154 11.30 18.77 -1.73
C PHE A 154 10.50 18.67 -0.43
N ARG A 155 10.19 19.82 0.18
CA ARG A 155 9.43 19.87 1.43
C ARG A 155 8.04 19.24 1.28
N LYS A 156 7.36 19.55 0.20
CA LYS A 156 6.01 19.02 -0.09
C LYS A 156 6.02 17.49 -0.26
N ASP A 157 7.04 16.96 -0.94
CA ASP A 157 7.14 15.51 -1.13
C ASP A 157 7.56 14.80 0.16
N MET A 158 8.43 15.38 0.99
CA MET A 158 8.74 14.86 2.32
C MET A 158 7.51 14.82 3.22
N GLU A 159 6.72 15.91 3.30
CA GLU A 159 5.47 15.95 4.06
C GLU A 159 4.43 14.94 3.56
N ARG A 160 4.41 14.67 2.25
CA ARG A 160 3.56 13.64 1.67
C ARG A 160 4.00 12.24 2.08
N ILE A 161 5.30 11.95 2.06
CA ILE A 161 5.86 10.66 2.47
C ILE A 161 5.64 10.44 3.96
N GLU A 162 5.85 11.45 4.78
CA GLU A 162 5.61 11.40 6.23
C GLU A 162 4.17 10.97 6.56
N LYS A 163 3.17 11.52 5.87
CA LYS A 163 1.73 11.28 6.15
C LYS A 163 1.18 9.92 5.67
N MET A 164 2.01 9.07 5.08
CA MET A 164 1.59 7.72 4.67
C MET A 164 1.54 6.78 5.87
N ASN A 165 0.42 6.05 6.05
CA ASN A 165 0.32 5.03 7.09
C ASN A 165 1.35 3.91 6.86
N LEU A 166 1.58 3.54 5.60
CA LEU A 166 2.56 2.54 5.19
C LEU A 166 3.42 3.09 4.05
N LEU A 167 4.73 3.08 4.23
CA LEU A 167 5.72 3.36 3.20
C LEU A 167 6.41 2.06 2.79
N ILE A 168 6.50 1.81 1.49
CA ILE A 168 7.24 0.66 0.95
C ILE A 168 8.47 1.19 0.21
N LEU A 169 9.66 0.84 0.70
CA LEU A 169 10.95 1.14 0.11
C LEU A 169 11.52 -0.15 -0.50
N ASP A 170 11.31 -0.32 -1.78
CA ASP A 170 11.81 -1.46 -2.53
C ASP A 170 13.23 -1.21 -3.05
N ASP A 171 13.96 -2.28 -3.32
CA ASP A 171 15.32 -2.23 -3.88
C ASP A 171 16.37 -1.54 -2.95
N TRP A 172 16.25 -1.71 -1.63
CA TRP A 172 17.26 -1.25 -0.68
C TRP A 172 18.61 -1.93 -0.94
N GLY A 173 19.66 -1.12 -1.04
CA GLY A 173 21.00 -1.63 -1.31
C GLY A 173 21.34 -1.82 -2.78
N LEU A 174 20.43 -1.46 -3.71
CA LEU A 174 20.65 -1.66 -5.15
C LEU A 174 21.59 -0.63 -5.78
N ALA A 175 21.64 0.58 -5.26
CA ALA A 175 22.48 1.66 -5.78
C ALA A 175 23.21 2.36 -4.62
N PRO A 176 24.46 2.84 -4.84
CA PRO A 176 25.22 3.54 -3.80
C PRO A 176 24.50 4.82 -3.34
N LEU A 177 24.71 5.18 -2.08
CA LEU A 177 24.19 6.41 -1.48
C LEU A 177 25.26 7.49 -1.47
N ASP A 178 24.95 8.65 -2.04
CA ASP A 178 25.74 9.85 -1.82
C ASP A 178 25.27 10.59 -0.55
N THR A 179 25.97 11.65 -0.16
CA THR A 179 25.70 12.41 1.06
C THR A 179 24.27 12.96 1.11
N GLN A 180 23.77 13.49 -0.01
CA GLN A 180 22.41 14.04 -0.06
C GLN A 180 21.34 12.94 0.10
N SER A 181 21.55 11.78 -0.52
CA SER A 181 20.68 10.61 -0.39
C SER A 181 20.65 10.07 1.03
N ARG A 182 21.80 10.00 1.71
CA ARG A 182 21.87 9.58 3.13
C ARG A 182 21.08 10.51 4.04
N LEU A 183 21.23 11.82 3.88
CA LEU A 183 20.50 12.81 4.68
C LEU A 183 18.99 12.77 4.41
N ALA A 184 18.57 12.63 3.14
CA ALA A 184 17.16 12.48 2.80
C ALA A 184 16.57 11.19 3.37
N LEU A 185 17.32 10.10 3.30
CA LEU A 185 16.91 8.81 3.86
C LEU A 185 16.79 8.86 5.38
N LEU A 186 17.79 9.46 6.07
CA LEU A 186 17.76 9.67 7.51
C LEU A 186 16.50 10.46 7.90
N GLN A 187 16.23 11.57 7.24
CA GLN A 187 15.03 12.37 7.50
C GLN A 187 13.74 11.59 7.33
N ILE A 188 13.59 10.83 6.22
CA ILE A 188 12.40 9.97 6.01
C ILE A 188 12.20 9.00 7.18
N ILE A 189 13.27 8.37 7.63
CA ILE A 189 13.20 7.37 8.70
C ILE A 189 12.92 8.04 10.06
N GLU A 190 13.51 9.19 10.35
CA GLU A 190 13.29 9.96 11.58
C GLU A 190 11.83 10.43 11.69
N ASP A 191 11.30 11.06 10.64
CA ASP A 191 9.94 11.60 10.60
C ASP A 191 8.88 10.52 10.81
N ARG A 192 9.20 9.26 10.44
CA ARG A 192 8.30 8.11 10.54
C ARG A 192 8.50 7.24 11.78
N HIS A 193 9.63 7.36 12.45
CA HIS A 193 9.99 6.48 13.58
C HIS A 193 8.93 6.47 14.68
N ASN A 194 8.52 5.27 15.12
CA ASN A 194 7.47 5.02 16.12
C ASN A 194 6.08 5.64 15.81
N ARG A 195 5.87 6.16 14.61
CA ARG A 195 4.60 6.79 14.19
C ARG A 195 3.94 6.03 13.04
N TYR A 196 4.72 5.61 12.07
CA TYR A 196 4.23 5.00 10.83
C TYR A 196 5.10 3.84 10.40
N ALA A 197 4.46 2.79 9.90
CA ALA A 197 5.14 1.58 9.45
C ALA A 197 5.88 1.78 8.12
N THR A 198 7.02 1.09 8.00
CA THR A 198 7.78 1.03 6.74
C THR A 198 8.11 -0.42 6.39
N ILE A 199 7.83 -0.83 5.15
CA ILE A 199 8.30 -2.09 4.58
C ILE A 199 9.55 -1.81 3.76
N ILE A 200 10.61 -2.55 4.02
CA ILE A 200 11.87 -2.44 3.27
C ILE A 200 12.14 -3.80 2.61
N THR A 201 12.39 -3.80 1.31
CA THR A 201 12.86 -5.00 0.63
C THR A 201 14.32 -4.85 0.23
N SER A 202 15.12 -5.89 0.44
CA SER A 202 16.57 -5.87 0.15
C SER A 202 17.07 -7.20 -0.37
N GLN A 203 18.06 -7.15 -1.25
CA GLN A 203 18.87 -8.31 -1.62
C GLN A 203 20.07 -8.47 -0.68
N LEU A 204 20.47 -7.38 -0.02
CA LEU A 204 21.56 -7.41 0.95
C LEU A 204 21.05 -7.94 2.30
N PRO A 205 21.83 -8.78 2.96
CA PRO A 205 21.57 -9.14 4.35
C PRO A 205 21.68 -7.89 5.24
N ILE A 206 20.93 -7.87 6.34
CA ILE A 206 20.90 -6.71 7.27
C ILE A 206 22.30 -6.38 7.79
N SER A 207 23.15 -7.37 7.99
CA SER A 207 24.55 -7.17 8.41
C SER A 207 25.40 -6.31 7.47
N SER A 208 25.02 -6.24 6.18
CA SER A 208 25.70 -5.42 5.17
C SER A 208 25.14 -4.00 5.04
N TRP A 209 24.06 -3.65 5.76
CA TRP A 209 23.40 -2.36 5.58
C TRP A 209 24.23 -1.19 6.12
N HIS A 210 24.99 -1.43 7.20
CA HIS A 210 25.89 -0.40 7.73
C HIS A 210 26.95 -0.01 6.68
N SER A 211 27.63 -1.00 6.08
CA SER A 211 28.61 -0.78 5.01
C SER A 211 27.98 -0.16 3.75
N TYR A 212 26.72 -0.50 3.44
CA TYR A 212 25.99 0.09 2.32
C TYR A 212 25.72 1.61 2.53
N ILE A 213 25.32 2.00 3.74
CA ILE A 213 25.09 3.43 4.06
C ILE A 213 26.42 4.20 4.03
N ASN A 214 27.53 3.55 4.39
CA ASN A 214 28.91 4.05 4.26
C ASN A 214 29.12 5.43 4.89
N GLU A 215 28.51 5.65 6.07
CA GLU A 215 28.77 6.77 6.98
C GLU A 215 28.29 6.33 8.37
N ASN A 216 29.21 6.24 9.34
CA ASN A 216 28.95 5.52 10.60
C ASN A 216 27.81 6.16 11.39
N THR A 217 27.83 7.47 11.62
CA THR A 217 26.84 8.16 12.45
C THR A 217 25.43 8.07 11.84
N ILE A 218 25.32 8.26 10.53
CA ILE A 218 24.04 8.17 9.82
C ILE A 218 23.58 6.72 9.75
N ALA A 219 24.49 5.78 9.56
CA ALA A 219 24.18 4.35 9.53
C ALA A 219 23.59 3.89 10.87
N ASP A 220 24.25 4.22 11.97
CA ASP A 220 23.77 3.87 13.32
C ASP A 220 22.38 4.48 13.56
N ALA A 221 22.20 5.77 13.24
CA ALA A 221 20.93 6.46 13.41
C ALA A 221 19.78 5.83 12.60
N ILE A 222 20.02 5.46 11.34
CA ILE A 222 19.02 4.84 10.46
C ILE A 222 18.72 3.43 10.94
N LEU A 223 19.75 2.61 11.19
CA LEU A 223 19.60 1.20 11.50
C LEU A 223 18.94 0.96 12.84
N ASP A 224 19.27 1.77 13.86
CA ASP A 224 18.60 1.71 15.15
C ASP A 224 17.08 1.88 14.99
N ARG A 225 16.64 2.87 14.23
CA ARG A 225 15.22 3.16 14.02
C ARG A 225 14.47 2.15 13.16
N ILE A 226 15.14 1.54 12.20
CA ILE A 226 14.52 0.57 11.28
C ILE A 226 14.46 -0.81 11.90
N ILE A 227 15.54 -1.25 12.59
CA ILE A 227 15.76 -2.66 12.92
C ILE A 227 15.17 -3.03 14.27
N HIS A 228 15.13 -2.12 15.23
CA HIS A 228 14.84 -2.41 16.64
C HIS A 228 13.47 -3.09 16.85
N LYS A 229 12.43 -2.65 16.15
CA LYS A 229 11.05 -3.21 16.24
C LYS A 229 10.58 -3.80 14.91
N ALA A 230 11.50 -4.30 14.08
CA ALA A 230 11.14 -4.81 12.77
C ALA A 230 10.79 -6.29 12.79
N ASN A 231 9.69 -6.64 12.15
CA ASN A 231 9.39 -8.01 11.74
C ASN A 231 10.30 -8.37 10.56
N ARG A 232 11.17 -9.37 10.73
CA ARG A 232 12.17 -9.76 9.72
C ARG A 232 11.73 -11.03 9.02
N ILE A 233 11.72 -10.99 7.69
CA ILE A 233 11.35 -12.11 6.83
C ILE A 233 12.49 -12.29 5.83
N GLU A 234 13.15 -13.42 5.91
CA GLU A 234 14.15 -13.81 4.92
C GLU A 234 13.51 -14.80 3.95
N LEU A 235 13.16 -14.33 2.75
CA LEU A 235 12.56 -15.18 1.73
C LEU A 235 13.64 -16.05 1.08
N MET A 236 13.45 -17.35 1.12
CA MET A 236 14.29 -18.36 0.50
C MET A 236 13.67 -18.91 -0.78
N GLY A 237 14.39 -19.76 -1.48
CA GLY A 237 13.94 -20.51 -2.66
C GLY A 237 14.35 -19.91 -3.99
N GLU A 238 14.04 -20.64 -5.06
CA GLU A 238 14.37 -20.26 -6.43
C GLU A 238 13.57 -19.07 -6.95
N SER A 239 14.08 -18.49 -8.04
CA SER A 239 13.40 -17.36 -8.71
C SER A 239 12.04 -17.78 -9.28
N LEU A 240 10.97 -17.17 -8.77
CA LEU A 240 9.60 -17.36 -9.25
C LEU A 240 9.39 -16.88 -10.69
N ARG A 241 10.29 -16.05 -11.21
CA ARG A 241 10.23 -15.56 -12.60
C ARG A 241 10.45 -16.67 -13.62
N LYS A 242 11.24 -17.72 -13.27
CA LYS A 242 11.48 -18.87 -14.15
C LYS A 242 10.24 -19.73 -14.36
N ASN A 243 9.30 -19.75 -13.40
CA ASN A 243 8.10 -20.59 -13.47
C ASN A 243 6.97 -19.98 -14.32
N ASN A 244 6.96 -18.66 -14.51
CA ASN A 244 5.95 -18.00 -15.36
C ASN A 244 6.22 -18.21 -16.87
N THR A 245 7.46 -18.49 -17.25
CA THR A 245 7.81 -18.77 -18.66
C THR A 245 7.33 -20.17 -19.10
N LYS A 246 7.05 -21.10 -18.16
CA LYS A 246 6.57 -22.46 -18.47
C LYS A 246 5.04 -22.58 -18.61
N LYS A 247 4.27 -21.52 -18.34
CA LYS A 247 2.80 -21.52 -18.50
C LYS A 247 2.31 -20.86 -19.81
N GLN A 248 3.22 -20.52 -20.71
CA GLN A 248 2.90 -19.91 -22.02
C GLN A 248 3.23 -20.84 -23.22
N PHE A 249 3.23 -22.16 -23.00
CA PHE A 249 3.27 -23.14 -24.11
C PHE A 249 2.19 -24.20 -23.90
#